data_2def92078af24e2cbb5616b2699a6330
#
_entry.id   2def92078af24e2cbb5616b2699a6330
#
_cell.length_a   1.000
_cell.length_b   1.000
_cell.length_c   1.000
_cell.angle_alpha   90.00
_cell.angle_beta   90.00
_cell.angle_gamma   90.00
#
_symmetry.space_group_name_H-M   'P 1'
#
loop_
_entity.id
_entity.type
_entity.pdbx_description
1 polymer ?
#
loop_
_entity_poly.entity_id
_entity_poly.type
_entity_poly.pdbx_seq_one_letter_code
_entity_poly.pdbx_strand_id
1 'polypeptide(L)'
;MDNSIQAHQKELCNKLWAMANALRGNMEAYEFKNYILGMIFYYYLSDRTEKYMANLLKDDNISYADAWADEEYKEAVIEEALRDLGYVIEPKYLFCKMVKMVENRSFDIEFLQSAINSLMESTIGNDSQEDFDGLFSDMQLDSTKLGHTVKDRSAVMAKIIASLDEINFGVEDTKIDVLGNAYEYLIGQFAATAGKKAGEFYTPSGPAELLCRLACLGLTDVKDAADPTCGSGSLLLRLKNYANVRNYYGQELTSTTYNLARMNMILRGIPYRNFNIYNGDTLEHDNFGNMKFRVQVANPPYSANWSADMHFMA
;
A
#
# COMPACT_ATOMS: atom_id res chain seq x y z
N MET A 1 14.77 11.54 16.95
CA MET A 1 13.49 11.98 16.33
C MET A 1 12.91 13.06 17.22
N ASP A 2 12.46 14.15 16.65
CA ASP A 2 11.90 15.28 17.39
C ASP A 2 10.59 14.84 18.07
N ASN A 3 10.41 15.17 19.35
CA ASN A 3 9.23 14.81 20.14
C ASN A 3 7.91 15.31 19.50
N SER A 4 7.98 16.38 18.71
CA SER A 4 6.84 16.92 17.96
C SER A 4 6.38 15.99 16.83
N ILE A 5 7.29 15.35 16.11
CA ILE A 5 6.98 14.42 15.02
C ILE A 5 6.35 13.14 15.59
N GLN A 6 6.87 12.63 16.69
CA GLN A 6 6.30 11.44 17.36
C GLN A 6 4.89 11.70 17.91
N ALA A 7 4.67 12.88 18.48
CA ALA A 7 3.35 13.28 18.98
C ALA A 7 2.33 13.39 17.82
N HIS A 8 2.70 14.05 16.73
CA HIS A 8 1.88 14.18 15.53
C HIS A 8 1.55 12.81 14.91
N GLN A 9 2.54 11.94 14.81
CA GLN A 9 2.35 10.58 14.28
C GLN A 9 1.37 9.76 15.14
N LYS A 10 1.50 9.84 16.46
CA LYS A 10 0.59 9.15 17.39
C LYS A 10 -0.84 9.69 17.28
N GLU A 11 -1.00 10.98 17.15
CA GLU A 11 -2.32 11.63 16.96
C GLU A 11 -2.96 11.17 15.65
N LEU A 12 -2.20 11.15 14.54
CA LEU A 12 -2.63 10.68 13.25
C LEU A 12 -3.10 9.21 13.30
N CYS A 13 -2.28 8.34 13.88
CA CYS A 13 -2.63 6.92 14.07
C CYS A 13 -3.94 6.75 14.85
N ASN A 14 -4.13 7.52 15.91
CA ASN A 14 -5.35 7.47 16.72
C ASN A 14 -6.58 7.98 15.92
N LYS A 15 -6.43 9.05 15.15
CA LYS A 15 -7.51 9.58 14.29
C LYS A 15 -7.93 8.57 13.23
N LEU A 16 -6.97 7.97 12.53
CA LEU A 16 -7.23 6.94 11.53
C LEU A 16 -7.92 5.71 12.13
N TRP A 17 -7.48 5.27 13.29
CA TRP A 17 -8.12 4.12 13.96
C TRP A 17 -9.52 4.45 14.46
N ALA A 18 -9.73 5.65 15.01
CA ALA A 18 -11.07 6.12 15.42
C ALA A 18 -12.02 6.22 14.22
N MET A 19 -11.54 6.76 13.09
CA MET A 19 -12.27 6.79 11.82
C MET A 19 -12.67 5.40 11.37
N ALA A 20 -11.71 4.47 11.30
CA ALA A 20 -11.96 3.09 10.89
C ALA A 20 -13.04 2.41 11.75
N ASN A 21 -12.99 2.58 13.06
CA ASN A 21 -14.00 2.04 13.97
C ASN A 21 -15.38 2.70 13.84
N ALA A 22 -15.42 4.01 13.60
CA ALA A 22 -16.67 4.75 13.45
C ALA A 22 -17.39 4.42 12.14
N LEU A 23 -16.65 4.14 11.08
CA LEU A 23 -17.20 3.96 9.72
C LEU A 23 -17.57 2.52 9.38
N ARG A 24 -16.98 1.54 10.04
CA ARG A 24 -17.21 0.11 9.73
C ARG A 24 -18.65 -0.36 9.93
N GLY A 25 -19.47 0.36 10.74
CA GLY A 25 -20.84 -0.05 11.04
C GLY A 25 -20.89 -1.45 11.66
N ASN A 26 -21.69 -2.34 11.03
CA ASN A 26 -21.83 -3.74 11.44
C ASN A 26 -20.80 -4.69 10.82
N MET A 27 -19.85 -4.17 10.02
CA MET A 27 -18.82 -4.97 9.37
C MET A 27 -17.72 -5.35 10.37
N GLU A 28 -17.19 -6.56 10.26
CA GLU A 28 -16.06 -6.97 11.07
C GLU A 28 -14.81 -6.15 10.71
N ALA A 29 -13.98 -5.85 11.71
CA ALA A 29 -12.82 -4.98 11.51
C ALA A 29 -11.87 -5.49 10.42
N TYR A 30 -11.65 -6.82 10.35
CA TYR A 30 -10.78 -7.43 9.35
C TYR A 30 -11.33 -7.35 7.92
N GLU A 31 -12.63 -7.24 7.75
CA GLU A 31 -13.28 -7.06 6.44
C GLU A 31 -13.20 -5.59 6.01
N PHE A 32 -13.47 -4.68 6.94
CA PHE A 32 -13.46 -3.25 6.67
C PHE A 32 -12.04 -2.70 6.38
N LYS A 33 -10.99 -3.38 6.87
CA LYS A 33 -9.59 -2.98 6.64
C LYS A 33 -9.27 -2.76 5.17
N ASN A 34 -9.78 -3.61 4.28
CA ASN A 34 -9.45 -3.56 2.85
C ASN A 34 -9.93 -2.26 2.20
N TYR A 35 -11.08 -1.73 2.63
CA TYR A 35 -11.60 -0.45 2.14
C TYR A 35 -10.79 0.74 2.66
N ILE A 36 -10.46 0.73 3.96
CA ILE A 36 -9.64 1.80 4.55
C ILE A 36 -8.23 1.79 3.98
N LEU A 37 -7.57 0.64 3.97
CA LEU A 37 -6.20 0.52 3.50
C LEU A 37 -6.11 0.79 1.99
N GLY A 38 -7.06 0.31 1.20
CA GLY A 38 -7.14 0.59 -0.23
C GLY A 38 -7.36 2.08 -0.52
N MET A 39 -8.23 2.77 0.23
CA MET A 39 -8.45 4.21 0.04
C MET A 39 -7.27 5.07 0.50
N ILE A 40 -6.58 4.71 1.57
CA ILE A 40 -5.33 5.38 1.98
C ILE A 40 -4.26 5.20 0.89
N PHE A 41 -4.18 4.02 0.31
CA PHE A 41 -3.24 3.76 -0.77
C PHE A 41 -3.60 4.55 -2.03
N TYR A 42 -4.88 4.60 -2.41
CA TYR A 42 -5.34 5.42 -3.53
C TYR A 42 -5.07 6.92 -3.31
N TYR A 43 -5.35 7.41 -2.10
CA TYR A 43 -5.00 8.78 -1.70
C TYR A 43 -3.50 9.06 -1.91
N TYR A 44 -2.64 8.16 -1.44
CA TYR A 44 -1.20 8.30 -1.62
C TYR A 44 -0.77 8.37 -3.09
N LEU A 45 -1.30 7.46 -3.92
CA LEU A 45 -0.99 7.45 -5.36
C LEU A 45 -1.45 8.75 -6.04
N SER A 46 -2.64 9.24 -5.68
CA SER A 46 -3.17 10.50 -6.20
C SER A 46 -2.34 11.71 -5.77
N ASP A 47 -2.02 11.85 -4.49
CA ASP A 47 -1.18 12.95 -3.97
C ASP A 47 0.21 12.94 -4.63
N ARG A 48 0.79 11.75 -4.83
CA ARG A 48 2.06 11.58 -5.52
C ARG A 48 1.97 11.99 -6.99
N THR A 49 0.87 11.62 -7.67
CA THR A 49 0.62 12.04 -9.06
C THR A 49 0.49 13.55 -9.16
N GLU A 50 -0.31 14.19 -8.30
CA GLU A 50 -0.49 15.65 -8.30
C GLU A 50 0.85 16.39 -8.14
N LYS A 51 1.66 15.97 -7.19
CA LYS A 51 2.98 16.57 -6.95
C LYS A 51 3.95 16.35 -8.09
N TYR A 52 3.97 15.14 -8.63
CA TYR A 52 4.82 14.81 -9.76
C TYR A 52 4.48 15.67 -10.97
N MET A 53 3.19 15.75 -11.33
CA MET A 53 2.72 16.54 -12.46
C MET A 53 2.90 18.05 -12.26
N ALA A 54 2.68 18.54 -11.02
CA ALA A 54 2.94 19.94 -10.70
C ALA A 54 4.42 20.32 -10.87
N ASN A 55 5.34 19.39 -10.58
CA ASN A 55 6.76 19.61 -10.79
C ASN A 55 7.15 19.48 -12.27
N LEU A 56 6.63 18.47 -12.95
CA LEU A 56 6.91 18.20 -14.37
C LEU A 56 6.48 19.36 -15.27
N LEU A 57 5.29 19.92 -15.03
CA LEU A 57 4.66 20.96 -15.85
C LEU A 57 4.96 22.39 -15.37
N LYS A 58 5.82 22.51 -14.35
CA LYS A 58 6.12 23.81 -13.72
C LYS A 58 6.66 24.85 -14.68
N ASP A 59 7.61 24.45 -15.50
CA ASP A 59 8.33 25.38 -16.41
C ASP A 59 7.44 25.80 -17.59
N ASP A 60 6.50 24.94 -17.99
CA ASP A 60 5.53 25.23 -19.04
C ASP A 60 4.34 26.07 -18.52
N ASN A 61 4.21 26.22 -17.19
CA ASN A 61 3.12 26.94 -16.53
C ASN A 61 1.73 26.47 -16.98
N ILE A 62 1.57 25.17 -17.21
CA ILE A 62 0.32 24.52 -17.61
C ILE A 62 -0.19 23.63 -16.48
N SER A 63 -1.51 23.56 -16.27
CA SER A 63 -2.08 22.63 -15.28
C SER A 63 -2.12 21.20 -15.82
N TYR A 64 -2.11 20.21 -14.92
CA TYR A 64 -2.23 18.80 -15.32
C TYR A 64 -3.52 18.53 -16.12
N ALA A 65 -4.62 19.21 -15.78
CA ALA A 65 -5.89 19.07 -16.50
C ALA A 65 -5.83 19.65 -17.92
N ASP A 66 -5.15 20.78 -18.09
CA ASP A 66 -4.97 21.40 -19.41
C ASP A 66 -3.98 20.59 -20.26
N ALA A 67 -2.88 20.12 -19.67
CA ALA A 67 -1.96 19.22 -20.34
C ALA A 67 -2.62 17.92 -20.79
N TRP A 68 -3.55 17.38 -20.00
CA TRP A 68 -4.34 16.18 -20.36
C TRP A 68 -5.35 16.43 -21.51
N ALA A 69 -5.80 17.66 -21.68
CA ALA A 69 -6.72 18.03 -22.75
C ALA A 69 -6.03 18.29 -24.11
N ASP A 70 -4.72 18.45 -24.10
CA ASP A 70 -3.88 18.62 -25.28
C ASP A 70 -3.23 17.30 -25.66
N GLU A 71 -3.39 16.82 -26.89
CA GLU A 71 -2.96 15.48 -27.31
C GLU A 71 -1.43 15.30 -27.23
N GLU A 72 -0.63 16.34 -27.56
CA GLU A 72 0.83 16.27 -27.53
C GLU A 72 1.35 16.22 -26.08
N TYR A 73 0.83 17.08 -25.22
CA TYR A 73 1.16 17.07 -23.80
C TYR A 73 0.69 15.80 -23.11
N LYS A 74 -0.48 15.30 -23.44
CA LYS A 74 -1.05 14.09 -22.85
C LYS A 74 -0.16 12.87 -23.07
N GLU A 75 0.31 12.65 -24.31
CA GLU A 75 1.23 11.54 -24.58
C GLU A 75 2.50 11.66 -23.75
N ALA A 76 3.10 12.86 -23.69
CA ALA A 76 4.31 13.11 -22.93
C ALA A 76 4.12 12.87 -21.42
N VAL A 77 3.05 13.38 -20.82
CA VAL A 77 2.80 13.19 -19.37
C VAL A 77 2.48 11.74 -19.02
N ILE A 78 1.85 10.98 -19.92
CA ILE A 78 1.62 9.54 -19.73
C ILE A 78 2.95 8.79 -19.74
N GLU A 79 3.82 9.03 -20.74
CA GLU A 79 5.13 8.38 -20.85
C GLU A 79 6.00 8.65 -19.61
N GLU A 80 6.09 9.92 -19.21
CA GLU A 80 6.86 10.34 -18.04
C GLU A 80 6.32 9.72 -16.74
N ALA A 81 4.99 9.70 -16.55
CA ALA A 81 4.38 9.09 -15.38
C ALA A 81 4.63 7.57 -15.32
N LEU A 82 4.46 6.86 -16.43
CA LEU A 82 4.72 5.43 -16.48
C LEU A 82 6.19 5.10 -16.20
N ARG A 83 7.11 5.91 -16.72
CA ARG A 83 8.55 5.73 -16.47
C ARG A 83 8.92 5.94 -15.00
N ASP A 84 8.42 7.00 -14.37
CA ASP A 84 8.90 7.44 -13.05
C ASP A 84 8.00 6.99 -11.89
N LEU A 85 6.69 6.93 -12.10
CA LEU A 85 5.73 6.46 -11.10
C LEU A 85 5.34 5.00 -11.29
N GLY A 86 5.33 4.51 -12.55
CA GLY A 86 4.87 3.19 -12.92
C GLY A 86 3.36 3.09 -13.17
N TYR A 87 2.62 4.19 -13.07
CA TYR A 87 1.16 4.23 -13.25
C TYR A 87 0.71 5.64 -13.66
N VAL A 88 -0.54 5.74 -14.12
CA VAL A 88 -1.19 7.02 -14.46
C VAL A 88 -2.53 7.12 -13.74
N ILE A 89 -2.81 8.26 -13.11
CA ILE A 89 -4.15 8.64 -12.64
C ILE A 89 -4.60 9.86 -13.45
N GLU A 90 -5.63 9.69 -14.26
CA GLU A 90 -6.20 10.80 -15.04
C GLU A 90 -6.64 11.95 -14.13
N PRO A 91 -6.54 13.22 -14.57
CA PRO A 91 -6.91 14.39 -13.75
C PRO A 91 -8.31 14.33 -13.14
N LYS A 92 -9.28 13.73 -13.85
CA LYS A 92 -10.66 13.59 -13.36
C LYS A 92 -10.78 12.60 -12.19
N TYR A 93 -9.84 11.62 -12.08
CA TYR A 93 -9.83 10.58 -11.07
C TYR A 93 -8.95 10.89 -9.87
N LEU A 94 -8.32 12.06 -9.82
CA LEU A 94 -7.54 12.48 -8.64
C LEU A 94 -8.41 12.50 -7.38
N PHE A 95 -7.82 12.17 -6.24
CA PHE A 95 -8.54 12.11 -4.97
C PHE A 95 -9.21 13.43 -4.60
N CYS A 96 -8.57 14.57 -4.86
CA CYS A 96 -9.13 15.90 -4.66
C CYS A 96 -10.42 16.15 -5.50
N LYS A 97 -10.59 15.47 -6.63
CA LYS A 97 -11.82 15.53 -7.42
C LYS A 97 -12.93 14.69 -6.79
N MET A 98 -12.59 13.53 -6.24
CA MET A 98 -13.54 12.70 -5.49
C MET A 98 -14.05 13.43 -4.25
N VAL A 99 -13.18 14.15 -3.53
CA VAL A 99 -13.56 14.99 -2.39
C VAL A 99 -14.61 16.02 -2.83
N LYS A 100 -14.37 16.75 -3.92
CA LYS A 100 -15.34 17.73 -4.47
C LYS A 100 -16.68 17.08 -4.85
N MET A 101 -16.65 15.85 -5.38
CA MET A 101 -17.89 15.11 -5.68
C MET A 101 -18.65 14.74 -4.40
N VAL A 102 -17.95 14.37 -3.34
CA VAL A 102 -18.56 14.09 -2.03
C VAL A 102 -19.19 15.36 -1.44
N GLU A 103 -18.50 16.49 -1.44
CA GLU A 103 -19.01 17.79 -0.99
C GLU A 103 -20.26 18.19 -1.76
N ASN A 104 -20.27 18.00 -3.08
CA ASN A 104 -21.39 18.32 -3.96
C ASN A 104 -22.49 17.24 -3.99
N ARG A 105 -22.35 16.15 -3.22
CA ARG A 105 -23.28 15.01 -3.17
C ARG A 105 -23.49 14.33 -4.53
N SER A 106 -22.50 14.36 -5.39
CA SER A 106 -22.50 13.74 -6.73
C SER A 106 -21.62 12.50 -6.82
N PHE A 107 -20.95 12.12 -5.73
CA PHE A 107 -20.10 10.93 -5.68
C PHE A 107 -20.95 9.65 -5.71
N ASP A 108 -20.53 8.71 -6.56
CA ASP A 108 -21.01 7.34 -6.53
C ASP A 108 -19.84 6.33 -6.57
N ILE A 109 -20.13 5.11 -6.18
CA ILE A 109 -19.12 4.04 -6.07
C ILE A 109 -18.65 3.54 -7.46
N GLU A 110 -19.46 3.73 -8.51
CA GLU A 110 -19.12 3.34 -9.88
C GLU A 110 -18.02 4.25 -10.44
N PHE A 111 -18.03 5.53 -10.04
CA PHE A 111 -16.94 6.45 -10.36
C PHE A 111 -15.62 5.99 -9.72
N LEU A 112 -15.64 5.59 -8.44
CA LEU A 112 -14.45 5.03 -7.78
C LEU A 112 -13.96 3.74 -8.45
N GLN A 113 -14.88 2.85 -8.82
CA GLN A 113 -14.53 1.63 -9.56
C GLN A 113 -13.85 1.95 -10.90
N SER A 114 -14.42 2.94 -11.63
CA SER A 114 -13.83 3.39 -12.90
C SER A 114 -12.45 4.01 -12.72
N ALA A 115 -12.26 4.76 -11.64
CA ALA A 115 -10.97 5.35 -11.31
C ALA A 115 -9.89 4.29 -11.00
N ILE A 116 -10.25 3.26 -10.23
CA ILE A 116 -9.37 2.13 -9.95
C ILE A 116 -9.05 1.35 -11.22
N ASN A 117 -10.06 1.06 -12.04
CA ASN A 117 -9.86 0.34 -13.30
C ASN A 117 -8.93 1.12 -14.25
N SER A 118 -9.15 2.43 -14.43
CA SER A 118 -8.29 3.28 -15.26
C SER A 118 -6.84 3.29 -14.79
N LEU A 119 -6.62 3.36 -13.48
CA LEU A 119 -5.28 3.25 -12.89
C LEU A 119 -4.64 1.90 -13.21
N MET A 120 -5.36 0.79 -13.02
CA MET A 120 -4.86 -0.56 -13.29
C MET A 120 -4.58 -0.77 -14.78
N GLU A 121 -5.49 -0.33 -15.65
CA GLU A 121 -5.32 -0.39 -17.10
C GLU A 121 -4.11 0.39 -17.60
N SER A 122 -3.75 1.50 -16.93
CA SER A 122 -2.59 2.30 -17.31
C SER A 122 -1.26 1.55 -17.18
N THR A 123 -1.20 0.51 -16.37
CA THR A 123 0.03 -0.26 -16.13
C THR A 123 0.22 -1.42 -17.12
N ILE A 124 -0.81 -1.78 -17.88
CA ILE A 124 -0.78 -2.93 -18.79
C ILE A 124 0.27 -2.74 -19.88
N GLY A 125 1.13 -3.74 -20.03
CA GLY A 125 2.23 -3.73 -21.00
C GLY A 125 3.48 -2.93 -20.54
N ASN A 126 3.49 -2.41 -19.32
CA ASN A 126 4.63 -1.71 -18.73
C ASN A 126 5.37 -2.57 -17.70
N ASP A 127 6.60 -2.21 -17.40
CA ASP A 127 7.46 -2.91 -16.42
C ASP A 127 6.83 -3.00 -15.02
N SER A 128 5.93 -2.08 -14.68
CA SER A 128 5.22 -2.01 -13.40
C SER A 128 3.98 -2.89 -13.31
N GLN A 129 3.54 -3.51 -14.40
CA GLN A 129 2.28 -4.25 -14.46
C GLN A 129 2.16 -5.28 -13.35
N GLU A 130 3.18 -6.11 -13.15
CA GLU A 130 3.15 -7.16 -12.11
C GLU A 130 3.04 -6.60 -10.69
N ASP A 131 3.61 -5.40 -10.45
CA ASP A 131 3.58 -4.75 -9.14
C ASP A 131 2.23 -4.12 -8.82
N PHE A 132 1.47 -3.74 -9.84
CA PHE A 132 0.15 -3.11 -9.69
C PHE A 132 -1.01 -4.08 -9.90
N ASP A 133 -0.84 -5.18 -10.65
CA ASP A 133 -1.92 -6.10 -10.94
C ASP A 133 -2.60 -6.65 -9.68
N GLY A 134 -3.92 -6.54 -9.63
CA GLY A 134 -4.75 -7.04 -8.54
C GLY A 134 -4.60 -6.30 -7.21
N LEU A 135 -3.86 -5.17 -7.10
CA LEU A 135 -3.65 -4.46 -5.84
C LEU A 135 -4.96 -4.09 -5.13
N PHE A 136 -5.99 -3.71 -5.86
CA PHE A 136 -7.29 -3.33 -5.31
C PHE A 136 -8.33 -4.47 -5.31
N SER A 137 -7.95 -5.70 -5.67
CA SER A 137 -8.89 -6.84 -5.78
C SER A 137 -9.62 -7.16 -4.47
N ASP A 138 -8.99 -6.90 -3.33
CA ASP A 138 -9.57 -7.10 -2.01
C ASP A 138 -10.60 -6.01 -1.62
N MET A 139 -10.65 -4.91 -2.39
CA MET A 139 -11.58 -3.81 -2.21
C MET A 139 -12.86 -4.06 -3.01
N GLN A 140 -13.65 -5.04 -2.58
CA GLN A 140 -14.87 -5.49 -3.26
C GLN A 140 -15.99 -4.43 -3.16
N LEU A 141 -15.98 -3.46 -4.08
CA LEU A 141 -16.90 -2.31 -4.07
C LEU A 141 -18.37 -2.70 -4.36
N ASP A 142 -18.61 -3.88 -4.91
CA ASP A 142 -19.94 -4.46 -5.17
C ASP A 142 -20.47 -5.28 -4.00
N SER A 143 -19.69 -5.48 -2.93
CA SER A 143 -20.04 -6.31 -1.78
C SER A 143 -21.29 -5.78 -1.04
N THR A 144 -22.23 -6.68 -0.77
CA THR A 144 -23.42 -6.40 0.07
C THR A 144 -23.04 -6.06 1.51
N LYS A 145 -21.83 -6.38 1.96
CA LYS A 145 -21.31 -5.98 3.28
C LYS A 145 -21.11 -4.48 3.41
N LEU A 146 -20.74 -3.78 2.31
CA LEU A 146 -20.71 -2.33 2.27
C LEU A 146 -22.11 -1.71 2.30
N GLY A 147 -23.09 -2.38 1.69
CA GLY A 147 -24.45 -1.91 1.58
C GLY A 147 -25.25 -2.69 0.54
N HIS A 148 -26.54 -2.80 0.76
CA HIS A 148 -27.41 -3.58 -0.12
C HIS A 148 -27.67 -2.89 -1.47
N THR A 149 -27.61 -1.57 -1.50
CA THR A 149 -27.81 -0.77 -2.72
C THR A 149 -26.55 -0.01 -3.11
N VAL A 150 -26.44 0.40 -4.39
CA VAL A 150 -25.36 1.28 -4.86
C VAL A 150 -25.29 2.55 -4.01
N LYS A 151 -26.44 3.11 -3.64
CA LYS A 151 -26.52 4.31 -2.81
C LYS A 151 -25.94 4.10 -1.41
N ASP A 152 -26.21 2.95 -0.78
CA ASP A 152 -25.69 2.64 0.55
C ASP A 152 -24.16 2.48 0.49
N ARG A 153 -23.66 1.74 -0.50
CA ARG A 153 -22.24 1.55 -0.71
C ARG A 153 -21.51 2.86 -1.00
N SER A 154 -22.10 3.71 -1.87
CA SER A 154 -21.59 5.05 -2.16
C SER A 154 -21.51 5.91 -0.90
N ALA A 155 -22.52 5.85 -0.03
CA ALA A 155 -22.54 6.60 1.22
C ALA A 155 -21.42 6.20 2.19
N VAL A 156 -21.07 4.90 2.26
CA VAL A 156 -19.95 4.42 3.09
C VAL A 156 -18.62 4.93 2.53
N MET A 157 -18.39 4.76 1.23
CA MET A 157 -17.14 5.21 0.59
C MET A 157 -16.99 6.72 0.62
N ALA A 158 -18.07 7.48 0.44
CA ALA A 158 -18.08 8.94 0.57
C ALA A 158 -17.64 9.41 1.97
N LYS A 159 -18.08 8.71 3.03
CA LYS A 159 -17.62 9.00 4.40
C LYS A 159 -16.14 8.71 4.59
N ILE A 160 -15.62 7.63 4.02
CA ILE A 160 -14.19 7.32 4.07
C ILE A 160 -13.40 8.42 3.37
N ILE A 161 -13.79 8.84 2.17
CA ILE A 161 -13.15 9.90 1.39
C ILE A 161 -13.16 11.22 2.19
N ALA A 162 -14.31 11.65 2.70
CA ALA A 162 -14.42 12.86 3.50
C ALA A 162 -13.53 12.82 4.75
N SER A 163 -13.52 11.69 5.47
CA SER A 163 -12.70 11.54 6.67
C SER A 163 -11.21 11.52 6.38
N LEU A 164 -10.77 10.99 5.25
CA LEU A 164 -9.38 11.01 4.82
C LEU A 164 -8.93 12.42 4.43
N ASP A 165 -9.81 13.22 3.81
CA ASP A 165 -9.53 14.61 3.46
C ASP A 165 -9.30 15.49 4.69
N GLU A 166 -10.06 15.24 5.77
CA GLU A 166 -9.88 15.95 7.06
C GLU A 166 -8.56 15.63 7.77
N ILE A 167 -7.86 14.56 7.35
CA ILE A 167 -6.64 14.12 7.98
C ILE A 167 -5.43 14.85 7.39
N ASN A 168 -4.77 15.64 8.23
CA ASN A 168 -3.50 16.26 7.84
C ASN A 168 -2.34 15.25 8.02
N PHE A 169 -1.85 14.72 6.91
CA PHE A 169 -0.70 13.80 6.89
C PHE A 169 0.67 14.48 7.09
N GLY A 170 0.72 15.78 7.33
CA GLY A 170 1.94 16.53 7.69
C GLY A 170 2.62 17.27 6.54
N VAL A 171 3.78 17.89 6.81
CA VAL A 171 4.55 18.71 5.88
C VAL A 171 5.23 17.85 4.81
N GLU A 172 5.41 18.39 3.63
CA GLU A 172 5.69 17.70 2.36
C GLU A 172 6.86 16.70 2.38
N ASP A 173 7.98 17.03 3.02
CA ASP A 173 9.19 16.17 3.01
C ASP A 173 9.13 14.97 3.97
N THR A 174 8.21 14.98 4.94
CA THR A 174 8.05 13.89 5.93
C THR A 174 6.80 13.05 5.72
N LYS A 175 5.94 13.42 4.76
CA LYS A 175 4.63 12.77 4.53
C LYS A 175 4.72 11.28 4.24
N ILE A 176 5.69 10.83 3.45
CA ILE A 176 5.81 9.43 3.06
C ILE A 176 6.05 8.55 4.29
N ASP A 177 6.98 8.94 5.16
CA ASP A 177 7.27 8.15 6.36
C ASP A 177 6.12 8.19 7.37
N VAL A 178 5.45 9.33 7.51
CA VAL A 178 4.30 9.48 8.42
C VAL A 178 3.13 8.63 7.93
N LEU A 179 2.79 8.69 6.64
CA LEU A 179 1.70 7.92 6.06
C LEU A 179 1.99 6.42 6.07
N GLY A 180 3.21 6.01 5.71
CA GLY A 180 3.62 4.62 5.76
C GLY A 180 3.62 4.06 7.18
N ASN A 181 4.00 4.84 8.19
CA ASN A 181 3.92 4.43 9.60
C ASN A 181 2.48 4.32 10.08
N ALA A 182 1.61 5.22 9.65
CA ALA A 182 0.17 5.17 9.95
C ALA A 182 -0.49 3.95 9.29
N TYR A 183 -0.11 3.63 8.06
CA TYR A 183 -0.57 2.43 7.35
C TYR A 183 -0.15 1.14 8.07
N GLU A 184 1.12 1.03 8.45
CA GLU A 184 1.63 -0.10 9.23
C GLU A 184 0.93 -0.23 10.59
N TYR A 185 0.68 0.90 11.27
CA TYR A 185 -0.08 0.93 12.51
C TYR A 185 -1.50 0.36 12.33
N LEU A 186 -2.22 0.78 11.28
CA LEU A 186 -3.55 0.25 10.98
C LEU A 186 -3.52 -1.25 10.69
N ILE A 187 -2.54 -1.72 9.92
CA ILE A 187 -2.33 -3.16 9.69
C ILE A 187 -2.21 -3.88 11.04
N GLY A 188 -1.36 -3.38 11.94
CA GLY A 188 -1.17 -3.94 13.28
C GLY A 188 -2.44 -3.92 14.13
N GLN A 189 -3.25 -2.85 14.09
CA GLN A 189 -4.52 -2.76 14.83
C GLN A 189 -5.57 -3.73 14.28
N PHE A 190 -5.71 -3.82 12.96
CA PHE A 190 -6.60 -4.79 12.33
C PHE A 190 -6.16 -6.23 12.62
N ALA A 191 -4.85 -6.49 12.64
CA ALA A 191 -4.29 -7.75 13.05
C ALA A 191 -4.68 -8.09 14.49
N ALA A 192 -4.50 -7.20 15.43
CA ALA A 192 -4.83 -7.40 16.85
C ALA A 192 -6.32 -7.70 17.07
N THR A 193 -7.23 -7.14 16.25
CA THR A 193 -8.67 -7.36 16.35
C THR A 193 -9.14 -8.66 15.71
N ALA A 194 -8.39 -9.25 14.77
CA ALA A 194 -8.75 -10.49 14.08
C ALA A 194 -8.45 -11.78 14.88
N GLY A 195 -7.90 -11.68 16.09
CA GLY A 195 -7.64 -12.82 16.99
C GLY A 195 -6.49 -13.72 16.53
N LYS A 196 -6.58 -15.05 16.74
CA LYS A 196 -5.48 -16.01 16.45
C LYS A 196 -4.97 -16.01 15.00
N LYS A 197 -5.81 -15.65 14.03
CA LYS A 197 -5.44 -15.49 12.61
C LYS A 197 -4.59 -14.24 12.33
N ALA A 198 -4.47 -13.35 13.31
CA ALA A 198 -3.83 -12.04 13.15
C ALA A 198 -2.32 -12.06 13.28
N GLY A 199 -1.75 -13.04 13.97
CA GLY A 199 -0.30 -13.20 14.11
C GLY A 199 0.42 -13.63 12.82
N GLU A 200 -0.35 -14.00 11.79
CA GLU A 200 0.20 -14.55 10.55
C GLU A 200 0.72 -13.49 9.58
N PHE A 201 0.37 -12.20 9.75
CA PHE A 201 0.76 -11.17 8.78
C PHE A 201 1.42 -9.91 9.36
N TYR A 202 1.68 -9.88 10.67
CA TYR A 202 2.32 -8.72 11.31
C TYR A 202 3.31 -9.13 12.40
N THR A 203 4.54 -8.63 12.29
CA THR A 203 5.58 -8.84 13.31
C THR A 203 5.58 -7.65 14.28
N PRO A 204 5.41 -7.86 15.61
CA PRO A 204 5.46 -6.78 16.59
C PRO A 204 6.76 -5.97 16.51
N SER A 205 6.68 -4.67 16.77
CA SER A 205 7.79 -3.73 16.54
C SER A 205 9.07 -4.07 17.32
N GLY A 206 8.96 -4.53 18.59
CA GLY A 206 10.13 -4.85 19.41
C GLY A 206 10.96 -6.01 18.86
N PRO A 207 10.39 -7.20 18.66
CA PRO A 207 11.07 -8.32 17.99
C PRO A 207 11.58 -7.95 16.59
N ALA A 208 10.79 -7.24 15.78
CA ALA A 208 11.20 -6.82 14.45
C ALA A 208 12.43 -5.89 14.48
N GLU A 209 12.48 -4.95 15.41
CA GLU A 209 13.63 -4.08 15.60
C GLU A 209 14.90 -4.89 15.96
N LEU A 210 14.79 -5.80 16.91
CA LEU A 210 15.92 -6.64 17.32
C LEU A 210 16.45 -7.48 16.16
N LEU A 211 15.56 -8.16 15.42
CA LEU A 211 15.92 -8.97 14.26
C LEU A 211 16.65 -8.14 13.20
N CYS A 212 16.12 -6.98 12.85
CA CYS A 212 16.73 -6.12 11.83
C CYS A 212 18.10 -5.58 12.27
N ARG A 213 18.25 -5.18 13.54
CA ARG A 213 19.54 -4.75 14.09
C ARG A 213 20.59 -5.85 14.04
N LEU A 214 20.21 -7.07 14.39
CA LEU A 214 21.13 -8.23 14.33
C LEU A 214 21.48 -8.57 12.89
N ALA A 215 20.50 -8.61 11.99
CA ALA A 215 20.69 -8.95 10.58
C ALA A 215 21.57 -7.94 9.83
N CYS A 216 21.48 -6.65 10.20
CA CYS A 216 22.28 -5.58 9.60
C CYS A 216 23.56 -5.24 10.38
N LEU A 217 23.93 -6.00 11.41
CA LEU A 217 25.09 -5.69 12.25
C LEU A 217 26.38 -5.61 11.42
N GLY A 218 27.04 -4.45 11.43
CA GLY A 218 28.27 -4.20 10.67
C GLY A 218 28.06 -4.00 9.16
N LEU A 219 26.81 -3.83 8.69
CA LEU A 219 26.49 -3.56 7.32
C LEU A 219 26.02 -2.09 7.17
N THR A 220 26.54 -1.40 6.16
CA THR A 220 26.05 -0.08 5.73
C THR A 220 25.16 -0.19 4.49
N ASP A 221 25.52 -1.12 3.59
CA ASP A 221 24.85 -1.32 2.31
C ASP A 221 24.48 -2.79 2.12
N VAL A 222 23.26 -3.01 1.70
CA VAL A 222 22.68 -4.32 1.39
C VAL A 222 22.13 -4.27 -0.03
N LYS A 223 22.73 -5.05 -0.94
CA LYS A 223 22.28 -5.11 -2.31
C LYS A 223 20.89 -5.73 -2.41
N ASP A 224 20.75 -6.92 -1.83
CA ASP A 224 19.55 -7.72 -1.92
C ASP A 224 19.19 -8.24 -0.52
N ALA A 225 17.97 -7.94 -0.05
CA ALA A 225 17.40 -8.43 1.19
C ALA A 225 16.15 -9.25 0.92
N ALA A 226 15.91 -10.30 1.70
CA ALA A 226 14.77 -11.19 1.51
C ALA A 226 14.01 -11.52 2.80
N ASP A 227 12.72 -11.82 2.63
CA ASP A 227 11.86 -12.43 3.62
C ASP A 227 10.95 -13.47 2.94
N PRO A 228 11.20 -14.79 3.15
CA PRO A 228 10.43 -15.85 2.50
C PRO A 228 9.00 -16.04 3.07
N THR A 229 8.65 -15.30 4.11
CA THR A 229 7.34 -15.31 4.77
C THR A 229 6.93 -13.89 5.14
N CYS A 230 6.96 -12.99 4.13
CA CYS A 230 7.07 -11.55 4.38
C CYS A 230 5.83 -10.91 5.03
N GLY A 231 4.69 -11.59 5.04
CA GLY A 231 3.47 -11.02 5.55
C GLY A 231 3.14 -9.71 4.84
N SER A 232 2.86 -8.65 5.59
CA SER A 232 2.65 -7.29 5.07
C SER A 232 3.94 -6.56 4.64
N GLY A 233 5.09 -7.23 4.63
CA GLY A 233 6.39 -6.64 4.30
C GLY A 233 7.00 -5.78 5.41
N SER A 234 6.35 -5.63 6.56
CA SER A 234 6.78 -4.71 7.63
C SER A 234 8.17 -5.05 8.19
N LEU A 235 8.49 -6.33 8.36
CA LEU A 235 9.81 -6.77 8.85
C LEU A 235 10.89 -6.46 7.80
N LEU A 236 10.63 -6.82 6.54
CA LEU A 236 11.54 -6.58 5.42
C LEU A 236 11.82 -5.09 5.21
N LEU A 237 10.77 -4.25 5.21
CA LEU A 237 10.88 -2.79 5.09
C LEU A 237 11.65 -2.14 6.24
N ARG A 238 11.60 -2.71 7.43
CA ARG A 238 12.31 -2.17 8.61
C ARG A 238 13.82 -2.23 8.48
N LEU A 239 14.38 -3.09 7.62
CA LEU A 239 15.82 -3.17 7.35
C LEU A 239 16.40 -1.83 6.88
N LYS A 240 15.62 -1.00 6.15
CA LYS A 240 16.07 0.33 5.68
C LYS A 240 16.46 1.29 6.80
N ASN A 241 16.02 1.03 8.04
CA ASN A 241 16.38 1.85 9.19
C ASN A 241 17.79 1.55 9.72
N TYR A 242 18.41 0.45 9.25
CA TYR A 242 19.69 -0.05 9.78
C TYR A 242 20.77 -0.21 8.70
N ALA A 243 20.37 -0.30 7.42
CA ALA A 243 21.26 -0.37 6.28
C ALA A 243 20.59 0.24 5.04
N ASN A 244 21.39 0.69 4.08
CA ASN A 244 20.91 1.12 2.78
C ASN A 244 20.61 -0.12 1.93
N VAL A 245 19.33 -0.51 1.89
CA VAL A 245 18.87 -1.69 1.14
C VAL A 245 18.45 -1.26 -0.26
N ARG A 246 19.05 -1.88 -1.30
CA ARG A 246 18.75 -1.55 -2.69
C ARG A 246 17.51 -2.29 -3.20
N ASN A 247 17.48 -3.62 -3.04
CA ASN A 247 16.39 -4.45 -3.54
C ASN A 247 15.78 -5.30 -2.43
N TYR A 248 14.46 -5.42 -2.46
CA TYR A 248 13.66 -6.17 -1.50
C TYR A 248 12.96 -7.33 -2.18
N TYR A 249 13.07 -8.52 -1.60
CA TYR A 249 12.44 -9.75 -2.10
C TYR A 249 11.58 -10.35 -1.01
N GLY A 250 10.31 -10.60 -1.32
CA GLY A 250 9.38 -11.20 -0.38
C GLY A 250 8.60 -12.35 -1.02
N GLN A 251 8.14 -13.29 -0.21
CA GLN A 251 7.16 -14.27 -0.61
C GLN A 251 6.08 -14.38 0.46
N GLU A 252 4.82 -14.44 0.03
CA GLU A 252 3.66 -14.48 0.91
C GLU A 252 2.58 -15.41 0.34
N LEU A 253 2.09 -16.32 1.17
CA LEU A 253 1.11 -17.33 0.79
C LEU A 253 -0.26 -16.72 0.47
N THR A 254 -0.73 -15.79 1.31
CA THR A 254 -2.09 -15.27 1.27
C THR A 254 -2.17 -14.07 0.31
N SER A 255 -2.99 -14.16 -0.74
CA SER A 255 -3.12 -13.10 -1.76
C SER A 255 -3.43 -11.72 -1.19
N THR A 256 -4.36 -11.64 -0.21
CA THR A 256 -4.69 -10.36 0.45
C THR A 256 -3.48 -9.75 1.15
N THR A 257 -2.68 -10.56 1.83
CA THR A 257 -1.48 -10.11 2.55
C THR A 257 -0.35 -9.78 1.57
N TYR A 258 -0.22 -10.54 0.49
CA TYR A 258 0.66 -10.23 -0.64
C TYR A 258 0.36 -8.85 -1.24
N ASN A 259 -0.93 -8.54 -1.48
CA ASN A 259 -1.34 -7.22 -1.94
C ASN A 259 -0.97 -6.11 -0.94
N LEU A 260 -1.19 -6.35 0.36
CA LEU A 260 -0.78 -5.42 1.41
C LEU A 260 0.74 -5.19 1.44
N ALA A 261 1.55 -6.22 1.21
CA ALA A 261 3.00 -6.09 1.15
C ALA A 261 3.44 -5.17 0.00
N ARG A 262 2.90 -5.37 -1.21
CA ARG A 262 3.18 -4.51 -2.37
C ARG A 262 2.76 -3.06 -2.13
N MET A 263 1.53 -2.84 -1.63
CA MET A 263 1.06 -1.51 -1.24
C MET A 263 1.99 -0.85 -0.22
N ASN A 264 2.45 -1.61 0.78
CA ASN A 264 3.35 -1.10 1.82
C ASN A 264 4.72 -0.73 1.25
N MET A 265 5.29 -1.51 0.31
CA MET A 265 6.53 -1.16 -0.41
C MET A 265 6.39 0.19 -1.13
N ILE A 266 5.32 0.36 -1.91
CA ILE A 266 5.05 1.58 -2.67
C ILE A 266 4.83 2.77 -1.73
N LEU A 267 4.01 2.62 -0.67
CA LEU A 267 3.75 3.66 0.34
C LEU A 267 5.02 4.12 1.06
N ARG A 268 5.97 3.22 1.27
CA ARG A 268 7.27 3.52 1.87
C ARG A 268 8.29 4.11 0.88
N GLY A 269 7.83 4.42 -0.33
CA GLY A 269 8.65 5.05 -1.35
C GLY A 269 9.69 4.12 -1.98
N ILE A 270 9.54 2.79 -1.83
CA ILE A 270 10.38 1.85 -2.57
C ILE A 270 9.92 1.87 -4.02
N PRO A 271 10.80 2.21 -4.98
CA PRO A 271 10.45 2.17 -6.40
C PRO A 271 10.01 0.77 -6.82
N TYR A 272 9.04 0.65 -7.72
CA TYR A 272 8.55 -0.64 -8.21
C TYR A 272 9.67 -1.54 -8.78
N ARG A 273 10.71 -0.99 -9.33
CA ARG A 273 11.90 -1.71 -9.84
C ARG A 273 12.82 -2.27 -8.74
N ASN A 274 12.60 -1.90 -7.48
CA ASN A 274 13.47 -2.24 -6.37
C ASN A 274 12.83 -3.21 -5.37
N PHE A 275 11.66 -3.75 -5.67
CA PHE A 275 11.09 -4.85 -4.91
C PHE A 275 10.48 -5.91 -5.82
N ASN A 276 10.46 -7.15 -5.33
CA ASN A 276 9.79 -8.28 -5.95
C ASN A 276 9.12 -9.07 -4.83
N ILE A 277 7.81 -9.00 -4.78
CA ILE A 277 7.01 -9.78 -3.85
C ILE A 277 6.27 -10.84 -4.63
N TYR A 278 6.41 -12.10 -4.22
CA TYR A 278 5.81 -13.25 -4.89
C TYR A 278 4.64 -13.78 -4.06
N ASN A 279 3.57 -14.21 -4.74
CA ASN A 279 2.46 -14.90 -4.08
C ASN A 279 2.60 -16.41 -4.25
N GLY A 280 2.67 -17.14 -3.14
CA GLY A 280 2.77 -18.60 -3.14
C GLY A 280 3.37 -19.16 -1.87
N ASP A 281 3.24 -20.48 -1.72
CA ASP A 281 3.84 -21.22 -0.60
C ASP A 281 5.34 -21.37 -0.82
N THR A 282 6.14 -20.81 0.07
CA THR A 282 7.61 -20.88 0.02
C THR A 282 8.15 -22.29 0.16
N LEU A 283 7.44 -23.17 0.85
CA LEU A 283 7.85 -24.55 1.04
C LEU A 283 7.55 -25.42 -0.20
N GLU A 284 6.54 -25.07 -0.96
CA GLU A 284 6.16 -25.80 -2.18
C GLU A 284 6.86 -25.24 -3.42
N HIS A 285 6.97 -23.91 -3.50
CA HIS A 285 7.52 -23.19 -4.66
C HIS A 285 8.41 -22.04 -4.19
N ASP A 286 9.71 -22.27 -4.14
CA ASP A 286 10.71 -21.24 -3.90
C ASP A 286 10.88 -20.35 -5.13
N ASN A 287 10.22 -19.19 -5.13
CA ASN A 287 10.33 -18.21 -6.19
C ASN A 287 11.69 -17.46 -6.20
N PHE A 288 12.48 -17.61 -5.17
CA PHE A 288 13.83 -17.04 -5.12
C PHE A 288 14.85 -17.91 -5.89
N GLY A 289 14.59 -19.20 -6.05
CA GLY A 289 15.44 -20.12 -6.79
C GLY A 289 16.89 -20.10 -6.32
N ASN A 290 17.82 -19.81 -7.23
CA ASN A 290 19.26 -19.78 -6.91
C ASN A 290 19.75 -18.40 -6.42
N MET A 291 18.87 -17.46 -6.12
CA MET A 291 19.27 -16.13 -5.62
C MET A 291 19.96 -16.26 -4.26
N LYS A 292 20.93 -15.38 -4.02
CA LYS A 292 21.63 -15.30 -2.75
C LYS A 292 21.48 -13.90 -2.17
N PHE A 293 20.99 -13.84 -0.96
CA PHE A 293 20.72 -12.59 -0.27
C PHE A 293 21.80 -12.29 0.76
N ARG A 294 22.21 -11.03 0.86
CA ARG A 294 23.15 -10.59 1.89
C ARG A 294 22.48 -10.57 3.27
N VAL A 295 21.20 -10.23 3.31
CA VAL A 295 20.38 -10.21 4.51
C VAL A 295 19.10 -10.97 4.24
N GLN A 296 18.75 -11.86 5.16
CA GLN A 296 17.47 -12.56 5.15
C GLN A 296 16.87 -12.46 6.56
N VAL A 297 15.59 -12.08 6.61
CA VAL A 297 14.79 -12.05 7.83
C VAL A 297 13.53 -12.86 7.61
N ALA A 298 12.96 -13.42 8.68
CA ALA A 298 11.70 -14.15 8.59
C ALA A 298 11.01 -14.19 9.95
N ASN A 299 9.68 -14.16 9.92
CA ASN A 299 8.82 -14.51 11.04
C ASN A 299 7.73 -15.47 10.53
N PRO A 300 8.08 -16.76 10.35
CA PRO A 300 7.14 -17.74 9.80
C PRO A 300 6.01 -18.06 10.79
N PRO A 301 4.84 -18.52 10.31
CA PRO A 301 3.72 -18.90 11.15
C PRO A 301 4.07 -20.11 12.03
N TYR A 302 3.89 -19.99 13.36
CA TYR A 302 4.32 -21.02 14.33
C TYR A 302 3.42 -22.24 14.42
N SER A 303 2.20 -22.16 13.88
CA SER A 303 1.17 -23.21 14.03
C SER A 303 0.63 -23.74 12.70
N ALA A 304 1.31 -23.44 11.60
CA ALA A 304 0.95 -24.01 10.31
C ALA A 304 1.23 -25.54 10.32
N ASN A 305 0.26 -26.34 9.84
CA ASN A 305 0.43 -27.75 9.68
C ASN A 305 1.28 -28.03 8.44
N TRP A 306 2.44 -28.56 8.62
CA TRP A 306 3.34 -28.99 7.53
C TRP A 306 3.05 -30.42 7.06
N SER A 307 2.15 -31.13 7.73
CA SER A 307 1.97 -32.57 7.55
C SER A 307 1.27 -32.97 6.24
N ALA A 308 0.90 -32.02 5.40
CA ALA A 308 0.20 -32.33 4.16
C ALA A 308 1.12 -32.88 3.05
N ASP A 309 2.40 -32.51 3.02
CA ASP A 309 3.29 -32.84 1.91
C ASP A 309 4.60 -33.52 2.32
N MET A 310 4.47 -34.79 2.73
CA MET A 310 5.65 -35.67 2.89
C MET A 310 6.40 -35.97 1.56
N HIS A 311 5.94 -35.45 0.45
CA HIS A 311 6.61 -35.59 -0.84
C HIS A 311 7.87 -34.72 -1.00
N PHE A 312 8.04 -33.71 -0.13
CA PHE A 312 9.18 -32.80 -0.20
C PHE A 312 10.45 -33.28 0.53
N MET A 313 10.36 -34.36 1.31
CA MET A 313 11.49 -34.89 2.10
C MET A 313 12.01 -36.25 1.60
N ALA A 314 11.72 -36.61 0.34
CA ALA A 314 12.21 -37.85 -0.26
C ALA A 314 13.31 -37.59 -1.29
#